data_dd5b4b04a21075dda05771f8176ba7d4
#
_entry.id   dd5b4b04a21075dda05771f8176ba7d4
#
_cell.length_a   1.000
_cell.length_b   1.000
_cell.length_c   1.000
_cell.angle_alpha   90.00
_cell.angle_beta   90.00
_cell.angle_gamma   90.00
#
_symmetry.space_group_name_H-M   'P 1'
#
loop_
_entity.id
_entity.type
_entity.pdbx_description
1 polymer ?
#
loop_
_entity_poly.entity_id
_entity_poly.type
_entity_poly.pdbx_seq_one_letter_code
_entity_poly.pdbx_strand_id
1 'polypeptide(L)'
;MEAMIAQRYVKALASVMDQASLENTKTLFDALADAYNNKKFADVMNDPHVDSAAKETLLLSIVESAQSSAVNNLIKLLVEKRRIAVIPAMAEELRLSLAAMNKTYEGRVYSNTAVEASTLAALSSDLGKKMDATIALSFVASDYDGIKVEVEDLGVEVSLSKSRLNAQVIEHILKAI
;
A
#
# COMPACT_ATOMS: atom_id res chain seq x y z
N MET A 1 -4.07 3.76 15.63
CA MET A 1 -3.30 4.90 16.17
C MET A 1 -1.95 5.02 15.45
N GLU A 2 -1.23 3.93 15.20
CA GLU A 2 0.08 3.91 14.51
C GLU A 2 0.03 4.52 13.10
N ALA A 3 -0.99 4.20 12.29
CA ALA A 3 -1.16 4.75 10.96
C ALA A 3 -1.22 6.29 10.93
N MET A 4 -1.93 6.91 11.88
CA MET A 4 -1.98 8.39 11.95
C MET A 4 -0.62 9.01 12.30
N ILE A 5 0.18 8.30 13.10
CA ILE A 5 1.53 8.74 13.45
C ILE A 5 2.44 8.58 12.24
N ALA A 6 2.36 7.42 11.56
CA ALA A 6 3.09 7.12 10.34
C ALA A 6 2.83 8.19 9.26
N GLN A 7 1.57 8.50 9.01
CA GLN A 7 1.16 9.51 8.05
C GLN A 7 1.79 10.89 8.31
N ARG A 8 1.88 11.31 9.57
CA ARG A 8 2.53 12.58 9.92
C ARG A 8 4.03 12.57 9.60
N TYR A 9 4.72 11.47 9.91
CA TYR A 9 6.14 11.36 9.63
C TYR A 9 6.42 11.28 8.12
N VAL A 10 5.64 10.49 7.39
CA VAL A 10 5.77 10.37 5.93
C VAL A 10 5.47 11.69 5.25
N LYS A 11 4.43 12.41 5.68
CA LYS A 11 4.12 13.75 5.15
C LYS A 11 5.25 14.75 5.40
N ALA A 12 5.90 14.68 6.55
CA ALA A 12 7.07 15.52 6.85
C ALA A 12 8.26 15.14 5.95
N LEU A 13 8.54 13.86 5.72
CA LEU A 13 9.57 13.41 4.77
C LEU A 13 9.27 13.92 3.35
N ALA A 14 8.04 13.72 2.87
CA ALA A 14 7.62 14.15 1.54
C ALA A 14 7.71 15.67 1.32
N SER A 15 7.71 16.46 2.39
CA SER A 15 7.89 17.92 2.29
C SER A 15 9.33 18.36 2.11
N VAL A 16 10.32 17.52 2.41
CA VAL A 16 11.74 17.84 2.40
C VAL A 16 12.59 16.98 1.46
N MET A 17 11.99 15.93 0.88
CA MET A 17 12.66 14.99 -0.01
C MET A 17 12.04 15.06 -1.41
N ASP A 18 12.87 14.85 -2.43
CA ASP A 18 12.38 14.60 -3.79
C ASP A 18 11.86 13.17 -3.95
N GLN A 19 11.21 12.90 -5.06
CA GLN A 19 10.57 11.61 -5.33
C GLN A 19 11.58 10.46 -5.32
N ALA A 20 12.77 10.62 -5.94
CA ALA A 20 13.78 9.58 -5.99
C ALA A 20 14.30 9.21 -4.58
N SER A 21 14.49 10.21 -3.73
CA SER A 21 14.88 10.02 -2.33
C SER A 21 13.78 9.33 -1.52
N LEU A 22 12.50 9.64 -1.79
CA LEU A 22 11.37 8.95 -1.17
C LEU A 22 11.26 7.49 -1.61
N GLU A 23 11.51 7.17 -2.88
CA GLU A 23 11.53 5.79 -3.40
C GLU A 23 12.64 4.97 -2.73
N ASN A 24 13.85 5.53 -2.61
CA ASN A 24 14.93 4.91 -1.86
C ASN A 24 14.57 4.71 -0.39
N THR A 25 13.96 5.72 0.23
CA THR A 25 13.51 5.64 1.63
C THR A 25 12.45 4.55 1.80
N LYS A 26 11.50 4.44 0.87
CA LYS A 26 10.49 3.34 0.87
C LYS A 26 11.17 1.98 0.86
N THR A 27 12.12 1.76 -0.04
CA THR A 27 12.84 0.47 -0.13
C THR A 27 13.50 0.08 1.19
N LEU A 28 14.08 1.06 1.90
CA LEU A 28 14.69 0.82 3.22
C LEU A 28 13.65 0.53 4.30
N PHE A 29 12.53 1.26 4.29
CA PHE A 29 11.45 1.03 5.25
C PHE A 29 10.72 -0.29 4.98
N ASP A 30 10.63 -0.74 3.73
CA ASP A 30 10.15 -2.08 3.39
C ASP A 30 11.07 -3.16 3.99
N ALA A 31 12.38 -3.03 3.83
CA ALA A 31 13.35 -3.96 4.43
C ALA A 31 13.27 -3.97 5.98
N LEU A 32 13.06 -2.81 6.60
CA LEU A 32 12.83 -2.70 8.03
C LEU A 32 11.50 -3.35 8.46
N ALA A 33 10.43 -3.16 7.69
CA ALA A 33 9.14 -3.78 7.94
C ALA A 33 9.22 -5.31 7.81
N ASP A 34 9.94 -5.80 6.81
CA ASP A 34 10.21 -7.23 6.66
C ASP A 34 11.02 -7.80 7.83
N ALA A 35 11.99 -7.04 8.35
CA ALA A 35 12.71 -7.43 9.56
C ALA A 35 11.78 -7.57 10.77
N TYR A 36 10.73 -6.75 10.87
CA TYR A 36 9.70 -6.87 11.91
C TYR A 36 8.86 -8.14 11.82
N ASN A 37 8.76 -8.80 10.66
CA ASN A 37 8.15 -10.12 10.53
C ASN A 37 8.95 -11.20 11.26
N ASN A 38 10.23 -10.94 11.54
CA ASN A 38 11.03 -11.80 12.41
C ASN A 38 10.72 -11.48 13.87
N LYS A 39 10.10 -12.44 14.56
CA LYS A 39 9.69 -12.27 15.96
C LYS A 39 10.84 -11.85 16.87
N LYS A 40 12.05 -12.39 16.68
CA LYS A 40 13.21 -12.04 17.53
C LYS A 40 13.61 -10.57 17.35
N PHE A 41 13.56 -10.06 16.13
CA PHE A 41 13.83 -8.65 15.85
C PHE A 41 12.76 -7.76 16.48
N ALA A 42 11.50 -8.09 16.26
CA ALA A 42 10.38 -7.35 16.84
C ALA A 42 10.41 -7.34 18.39
N ASP A 43 10.70 -8.48 19.01
CA ASP A 43 10.82 -8.59 20.45
C ASP A 43 11.93 -7.67 20.98
N VAL A 44 13.13 -7.68 20.37
CA VAL A 44 14.26 -6.81 20.76
C VAL A 44 13.91 -5.33 20.58
N MET A 45 13.28 -4.96 19.46
CA MET A 45 12.92 -3.56 19.19
C MET A 45 11.86 -3.04 20.16
N ASN A 46 10.93 -3.90 20.58
CA ASN A 46 9.83 -3.55 21.47
C ASN A 46 10.17 -3.72 22.97
N ASP A 47 11.25 -4.41 23.31
CA ASP A 47 11.65 -4.64 24.71
C ASP A 47 12.13 -3.32 25.35
N PRO A 48 11.48 -2.83 26.41
CA PRO A 48 11.89 -1.61 27.10
C PRO A 48 13.23 -1.74 27.85
N HIS A 49 13.71 -2.96 28.10
CA HIS A 49 14.98 -3.21 28.81
C HIS A 49 16.19 -3.14 27.88
N VAL A 50 16.00 -3.23 26.57
CA VAL A 50 17.08 -3.06 25.59
C VAL A 50 17.41 -1.58 25.46
N ASP A 51 18.71 -1.27 25.57
CA ASP A 51 19.19 0.10 25.50
C ASP A 51 18.79 0.80 24.19
N SER A 52 18.30 2.03 24.32
CA SER A 52 17.87 2.85 23.19
C SER A 52 19.03 3.14 22.23
N ALA A 53 20.25 3.32 22.73
CA ALA A 53 21.43 3.56 21.90
C ALA A 53 21.79 2.32 21.06
N ALA A 54 21.61 1.12 21.59
CA ALA A 54 21.81 -0.12 20.84
C ALA A 54 20.77 -0.27 19.71
N LYS A 55 19.51 0.04 19.99
CA LYS A 55 18.44 0.06 18.98
C LYS A 55 18.70 1.08 17.88
N GLU A 56 19.10 2.29 18.27
CA GLU A 56 19.45 3.37 17.33
C GLU A 56 20.59 2.96 16.41
N THR A 57 21.69 2.43 16.97
CA THR A 57 22.84 1.99 16.21
C THR A 57 22.46 0.90 15.19
N LEU A 58 21.65 -0.09 15.61
CA LEU A 58 21.20 -1.14 14.71
C LEU A 58 20.31 -0.60 13.57
N LEU A 59 19.34 0.25 13.89
CA LEU A 59 18.46 0.83 12.88
C LEU A 59 19.23 1.75 11.91
N LEU A 60 20.16 2.56 12.42
CA LEU A 60 21.00 3.42 11.58
C LEU A 60 21.89 2.63 10.64
N SER A 61 22.43 1.49 11.07
CA SER A 61 23.24 0.62 10.20
C SER A 61 22.45 0.05 9.02
N ILE A 62 21.15 -0.20 9.18
CA ILE A 62 20.27 -0.68 8.11
C ILE A 62 19.98 0.43 7.10
N VAL A 63 19.80 1.68 7.57
CA VAL A 63 19.45 2.81 6.69
C VAL A 63 20.66 3.61 6.21
N GLU A 64 21.88 3.20 6.54
CA GLU A 64 23.12 3.89 6.18
C GLU A 64 23.25 4.09 4.66
N SER A 65 22.78 3.13 3.87
CA SER A 65 22.79 3.19 2.41
C SER A 65 21.95 4.35 1.83
N ALA A 66 21.00 4.90 2.57
CA ALA A 66 20.23 6.07 2.13
C ALA A 66 21.07 7.34 2.05
N GLN A 67 22.17 7.43 2.79
CA GLN A 67 23.00 8.64 2.93
C GLN A 67 22.18 9.93 3.17
N SER A 68 21.02 9.79 3.80
CA SER A 68 20.05 10.86 4.02
C SER A 68 20.02 11.31 5.48
N SER A 69 20.38 12.55 5.73
CA SER A 69 20.27 13.14 7.07
C SER A 69 18.83 13.17 7.58
N ALA A 70 17.86 13.31 6.70
CA ALA A 70 16.44 13.31 7.07
C ALA A 70 16.00 11.94 7.58
N VAL A 71 16.41 10.85 6.90
CA VAL A 71 16.13 9.47 7.34
C VAL A 71 16.81 9.18 8.67
N ASN A 72 18.09 9.54 8.82
CA ASN A 72 18.83 9.34 10.05
C ASN A 72 18.18 10.08 11.23
N ASN A 73 17.79 11.34 11.03
CA ASN A 73 17.11 12.14 12.05
C ASN A 73 15.75 11.54 12.42
N LEU A 74 15.02 10.99 11.43
CA LEU A 74 13.76 10.32 11.67
C LEU A 74 13.95 9.07 12.53
N ILE A 75 14.92 8.22 12.23
CA ILE A 75 15.24 7.02 13.03
C ILE A 75 15.55 7.41 14.46
N LYS A 76 16.43 8.41 14.68
CA LYS A 76 16.74 8.93 16.02
C LYS A 76 15.49 9.39 16.77
N LEU A 77 14.62 10.14 16.07
CA LEU A 77 13.37 10.61 16.65
C LEU A 77 12.43 9.47 17.03
N LEU A 78 12.32 8.43 16.19
CA LEU A 78 11.49 7.26 16.49
C LEU A 78 12.00 6.52 17.73
N VAL A 79 13.31 6.39 17.88
CA VAL A 79 13.93 5.78 19.06
C VAL A 79 13.69 6.63 20.32
N GLU A 80 13.97 7.95 20.24
CA GLU A 80 13.77 8.91 21.35
C GLU A 80 12.32 8.91 21.85
N LYS A 81 11.37 8.90 20.92
CA LYS A 81 9.93 8.91 21.25
C LYS A 81 9.36 7.51 21.55
N ARG A 82 10.18 6.47 21.55
CA ARG A 82 9.75 5.06 21.74
C ARG A 82 8.67 4.64 20.76
N ARG A 83 8.81 5.04 19.48
CA ARG A 83 7.84 4.80 18.40
C ARG A 83 8.40 3.91 17.30
N ILE A 84 9.37 3.08 17.60
CA ILE A 84 10.00 2.18 16.63
C ILE A 84 8.96 1.22 16.02
N ALA A 85 7.97 0.78 16.78
CA ALA A 85 6.88 -0.09 16.32
C ALA A 85 6.03 0.54 15.17
N VAL A 86 6.15 1.84 14.92
CA VAL A 86 5.44 2.52 13.81
C VAL A 86 6.12 2.26 12.45
N ILE A 87 7.33 1.72 12.41
CA ILE A 87 8.09 1.49 11.17
C ILE A 87 7.31 0.70 10.11
N PRO A 88 6.64 -0.43 10.41
CA PRO A 88 5.84 -1.14 9.41
C PRO A 88 4.70 -0.29 8.83
N ALA A 89 4.01 0.48 9.67
CA ALA A 89 2.97 1.40 9.23
C ALA A 89 3.55 2.54 8.36
N MET A 90 4.80 2.96 8.60
CA MET A 90 5.46 3.98 7.77
C MET A 90 5.86 3.43 6.40
N ALA A 91 6.25 2.16 6.28
CA ALA A 91 6.50 1.53 4.99
C ALA A 91 5.25 1.57 4.11
N GLU A 92 4.10 1.22 4.68
CA GLU A 92 2.80 1.26 3.99
C GLU A 92 2.38 2.69 3.61
N GLU A 93 2.53 3.66 4.51
CA GLU A 93 2.23 5.07 4.20
C GLU A 93 3.17 5.65 3.13
N LEU A 94 4.45 5.25 3.09
CA LEU A 94 5.36 5.63 2.01
C LEU A 94 4.91 5.06 0.67
N ARG A 95 4.46 3.79 0.64
CA ARG A 95 3.88 3.16 -0.54
C ARG A 95 2.67 3.94 -1.05
N LEU A 96 1.72 4.26 -0.17
CA LEU A 96 0.51 5.03 -0.50
C LEU A 96 0.85 6.45 -0.99
N SER A 97 1.79 7.12 -0.32
CA SER A 97 2.22 8.47 -0.70
C SER A 97 2.86 8.50 -2.09
N LEU A 98 3.74 7.54 -2.40
CA LEU A 98 4.36 7.42 -3.72
C LEU A 98 3.35 7.01 -4.79
N ALA A 99 2.42 6.11 -4.48
CA ALA A 99 1.33 5.73 -5.38
C ALA A 99 0.49 6.96 -5.77
N ALA A 100 0.14 7.79 -4.78
CA ALA A 100 -0.60 9.03 -5.03
C ALA A 100 0.19 10.05 -5.85
N MET A 101 1.50 10.21 -5.59
CA MET A 101 2.38 11.11 -6.35
C MET A 101 2.52 10.67 -7.81
N ASN A 102 2.67 9.37 -8.05
CA ASN A 102 2.84 8.77 -9.38
C ASN A 102 1.50 8.50 -10.07
N LYS A 103 0.38 8.66 -9.39
CA LYS A 103 -0.95 8.24 -9.85
C LYS A 103 -0.95 6.80 -10.35
N THR A 104 -0.22 5.91 -9.68
CA THR A 104 -0.10 4.49 -10.04
C THR A 104 -0.63 3.64 -8.91
N TYR A 105 -1.65 2.84 -9.19
CA TYR A 105 -2.37 2.08 -8.20
C TYR A 105 -2.47 0.61 -8.58
N GLU A 106 -2.54 -0.26 -7.60
CA GLU A 106 -2.80 -1.68 -7.79
C GLU A 106 -4.25 -2.00 -7.47
N GLY A 107 -4.84 -2.88 -8.26
CA GLY A 107 -6.20 -3.35 -8.04
C GLY A 107 -6.33 -4.85 -8.24
N ARG A 108 -7.43 -5.40 -7.74
CA ARG A 108 -7.73 -6.82 -7.82
C ARG A 108 -9.05 -7.03 -8.56
N VAL A 109 -9.07 -8.08 -9.38
CA VAL A 109 -10.27 -8.53 -10.08
C VAL A 109 -10.66 -9.89 -9.55
N TYR A 110 -11.80 -9.95 -8.90
CA TYR A 110 -12.36 -11.18 -8.33
C TYR A 110 -13.42 -11.77 -9.24
N SER A 111 -13.33 -13.06 -9.53
CA SER A 111 -14.34 -13.80 -10.28
C SER A 111 -14.25 -15.30 -10.00
N ASN A 112 -15.37 -16.02 -10.18
CA ASN A 112 -15.41 -17.48 -10.16
C ASN A 112 -14.94 -18.11 -11.48
N THR A 113 -14.71 -17.30 -12.51
CA THR A 113 -14.22 -17.74 -13.83
C THR A 113 -12.92 -17.01 -14.12
N ALA A 114 -11.94 -17.72 -14.66
CA ALA A 114 -10.66 -17.12 -15.06
C ALA A 114 -10.89 -15.95 -16.04
N VAL A 115 -10.26 -14.83 -15.77
CA VAL A 115 -10.31 -13.63 -16.61
C VAL A 115 -9.03 -13.61 -17.45
N GLU A 116 -9.19 -13.51 -18.77
CA GLU A 116 -8.06 -13.44 -19.70
C GLU A 116 -7.21 -12.17 -19.49
N ALA A 117 -5.91 -12.27 -19.73
CA ALA A 117 -4.98 -11.15 -19.61
C ALA A 117 -5.37 -9.96 -20.50
N SER A 118 -5.93 -10.20 -21.68
CA SER A 118 -6.47 -9.18 -22.59
C SER A 118 -7.61 -8.38 -21.95
N THR A 119 -8.50 -9.07 -21.24
CA THR A 119 -9.63 -8.44 -20.54
C THR A 119 -9.15 -7.64 -19.33
N LEU A 120 -8.18 -8.16 -18.57
CA LEU A 120 -7.55 -7.42 -17.47
C LEU A 120 -6.88 -6.15 -17.97
N ALA A 121 -6.15 -6.22 -19.09
CA ALA A 121 -5.49 -5.06 -19.69
C ALA A 121 -6.52 -4.00 -20.18
N ALA A 122 -7.61 -4.44 -20.80
CA ALA A 122 -8.69 -3.54 -21.20
C ALA A 122 -9.34 -2.85 -19.99
N LEU A 123 -9.69 -3.60 -18.95
CA LEU A 123 -10.23 -3.04 -17.70
C LEU A 123 -9.27 -2.06 -17.03
N SER A 124 -7.96 -2.39 -16.97
CA SER A 124 -6.93 -1.49 -16.46
C SER A 124 -6.88 -0.18 -17.22
N SER A 125 -6.90 -0.25 -18.57
CA SER A 125 -6.86 0.92 -19.44
C SER A 125 -8.11 1.82 -19.26
N ASP A 126 -9.29 1.22 -19.22
CA ASP A 126 -10.55 1.97 -19.14
C ASP A 126 -10.75 2.60 -17.76
N LEU A 127 -10.41 1.87 -16.69
CA LEU A 127 -10.39 2.42 -15.34
C LEU A 127 -9.34 3.53 -15.21
N GLY A 128 -8.14 3.31 -15.75
CA GLY A 128 -7.07 4.29 -15.74
C GLY A 128 -7.47 5.60 -16.41
N LYS A 129 -8.10 5.56 -17.60
CA LYS A 129 -8.64 6.74 -18.29
C LYS A 129 -9.70 7.46 -17.47
N LYS A 130 -10.61 6.69 -16.84
CA LYS A 130 -11.71 7.25 -16.05
C LYS A 130 -11.23 7.90 -14.76
N MET A 131 -10.15 7.39 -14.16
CA MET A 131 -9.59 7.84 -12.90
C MET A 131 -8.41 8.81 -13.06
N ASP A 132 -7.99 9.10 -14.29
CA ASP A 132 -6.76 9.87 -14.61
C ASP A 132 -5.54 9.29 -13.88
N ALA A 133 -5.38 7.96 -13.95
CA ALA A 133 -4.36 7.22 -13.22
C ALA A 133 -3.89 6.00 -14.02
N THR A 134 -2.75 5.44 -13.64
CA THR A 134 -2.29 4.13 -14.12
C THR A 134 -2.74 3.07 -13.10
N ILE A 135 -3.54 2.11 -13.56
CA ILE A 135 -4.05 1.04 -12.69
C ILE A 135 -3.54 -0.31 -13.20
N ALA A 136 -2.84 -1.03 -12.34
CA ALA A 136 -2.40 -2.40 -12.59
C ALA A 136 -3.39 -3.38 -11.93
N LEU A 137 -4.11 -4.17 -12.74
CA LEU A 137 -5.08 -5.14 -12.23
C LEU A 137 -4.49 -6.55 -12.21
N SER A 138 -4.67 -7.25 -11.09
CA SER A 138 -4.35 -8.66 -10.92
C SER A 138 -5.62 -9.48 -10.73
N PHE A 139 -5.62 -10.73 -11.24
CA PHE A 139 -6.76 -11.64 -11.06
C PHE A 139 -6.62 -12.41 -9.75
N VAL A 140 -7.72 -12.50 -9.01
CA VAL A 140 -7.86 -13.32 -7.81
C VAL A 140 -9.08 -14.21 -7.96
N ALA A 141 -8.87 -15.53 -7.92
CA ALA A 141 -9.97 -16.49 -7.96
C ALA A 141 -10.83 -16.36 -6.70
N SER A 142 -12.14 -16.27 -6.87
CA SER A 142 -13.11 -16.17 -5.77
C SER A 142 -14.46 -16.81 -6.16
N ASP A 143 -15.33 -17.02 -5.19
CA ASP A 143 -16.67 -17.56 -5.44
C ASP A 143 -17.67 -16.52 -5.97
N TYR A 144 -17.20 -15.30 -6.31
CA TYR A 144 -18.05 -14.22 -6.79
C TYR A 144 -18.59 -14.54 -8.19
N ASP A 145 -19.93 -14.69 -8.30
CA ASP A 145 -20.59 -14.96 -9.59
C ASP A 145 -20.73 -13.70 -10.43
N GLY A 146 -19.67 -13.38 -11.15
CA GLY A 146 -19.53 -12.19 -11.96
C GLY A 146 -18.10 -11.65 -11.94
N ILE A 147 -17.95 -10.35 -12.06
CA ILE A 147 -16.68 -9.63 -11.97
C ILE A 147 -16.80 -8.56 -10.89
N LYS A 148 -15.89 -8.58 -9.91
CA LYS A 148 -15.70 -7.53 -8.92
C LYS A 148 -14.30 -6.96 -9.10
N VAL A 149 -14.19 -5.66 -9.28
CA VAL A 149 -12.91 -4.95 -9.37
C VAL A 149 -12.79 -4.06 -8.15
N GLU A 150 -11.66 -4.14 -7.47
CA GLU A 150 -11.38 -3.39 -6.26
C GLU A 150 -10.01 -2.72 -6.37
N VAL A 151 -9.96 -1.42 -6.13
CA VAL A 151 -8.74 -0.62 -6.02
C VAL A 151 -8.77 0.03 -4.65
N GLU A 152 -8.18 -0.66 -3.66
CA GLU A 152 -8.26 -0.30 -2.24
C GLU A 152 -7.73 1.12 -1.98
N ASP A 153 -6.58 1.46 -2.58
CA ASP A 153 -5.93 2.76 -2.38
C ASP A 153 -6.77 3.95 -2.86
N LEU A 154 -7.69 3.72 -3.81
CA LEU A 154 -8.62 4.74 -4.31
C LEU A 154 -10.01 4.64 -3.66
N GLY A 155 -10.25 3.64 -2.84
CA GLY A 155 -11.56 3.36 -2.28
C GLY A 155 -12.61 3.03 -3.35
N VAL A 156 -12.18 2.48 -4.49
CA VAL A 156 -13.05 2.17 -5.63
C VAL A 156 -13.37 0.69 -5.65
N GLU A 157 -14.65 0.38 -5.60
CA GLU A 157 -15.18 -0.97 -5.83
C GLU A 157 -16.24 -0.91 -6.94
N VAL A 158 -16.05 -1.73 -7.97
CA VAL A 158 -17.02 -1.92 -9.05
C VAL A 158 -17.37 -3.38 -9.14
N SER A 159 -18.64 -3.73 -8.96
CA SER A 159 -19.09 -5.11 -9.02
C SER A 159 -20.22 -5.30 -10.04
N LEU A 160 -20.09 -6.34 -10.84
CA LEU A 160 -21.07 -6.76 -11.83
C LEU A 160 -21.37 -8.25 -11.64
N SER A 161 -22.51 -8.59 -11.05
CA SER A 161 -22.92 -9.97 -10.89
C SER A 161 -23.82 -10.44 -12.04
N LYS A 162 -23.67 -11.70 -12.47
CA LYS A 162 -24.50 -12.32 -13.50
C LYS A 162 -25.97 -12.34 -13.09
N SER A 163 -26.26 -12.62 -11.84
CA SER A 163 -27.63 -12.64 -11.30
C SER A 163 -28.31 -11.29 -11.42
N ARG A 164 -27.57 -10.20 -11.16
CA ARG A 164 -28.08 -8.82 -11.26
C ARG A 164 -28.31 -8.41 -12.71
N LEU A 165 -27.42 -8.80 -13.63
CA LEU A 165 -27.61 -8.60 -15.07
C LEU A 165 -28.83 -9.32 -15.58
N ASN A 166 -29.00 -10.60 -15.23
CA ASN A 166 -30.17 -11.38 -15.64
C ASN A 166 -31.47 -10.76 -15.11
N ALA A 167 -31.49 -10.30 -13.86
CA ALA A 167 -32.66 -9.62 -13.30
C ALA A 167 -33.01 -8.33 -14.04
N GLN A 168 -32.00 -7.50 -14.39
CA GLN A 168 -32.20 -6.28 -15.16
C GLN A 168 -32.70 -6.56 -16.58
N VAL A 169 -32.17 -7.58 -17.24
CA VAL A 169 -32.64 -7.99 -18.58
C VAL A 169 -34.08 -8.44 -18.53
N ILE A 170 -34.47 -9.27 -17.56
CA ILE A 170 -35.86 -9.73 -17.36
C ILE A 170 -36.78 -8.54 -17.09
N GLU A 171 -36.37 -7.60 -16.22
CA GLU A 171 -37.15 -6.41 -15.93
C GLU A 171 -37.34 -5.51 -17.17
N HIS A 172 -36.29 -5.37 -17.98
CA HIS A 172 -36.39 -4.62 -19.26
C HIS A 172 -37.34 -5.31 -20.26
N ILE A 173 -37.28 -6.61 -20.38
CA ILE A 173 -38.19 -7.38 -21.23
C ILE A 173 -39.65 -7.23 -20.78
N LEU A 174 -39.87 -7.34 -19.43
CA LEU A 174 -41.23 -7.19 -18.88
C LEU A 174 -41.79 -5.77 -19.01
N LYS A 175 -40.94 -4.76 -19.07
CA LYS A 175 -41.37 -3.36 -19.33
C LYS A 175 -41.62 -3.03 -20.83
N ALA A 176 -41.11 -3.88 -21.72
CA ALA A 176 -41.23 -3.68 -23.18
C ALA A 176 -42.43 -4.46 -23.77
N ILE A 177 -43.12 -5.30 -22.99
CA ILE A 177 -44.35 -6.00 -23.31
C ILE A 177 -45.54 -5.31 -22.64
#